data_d80e5191e47520fc6529e6e4f226d81b
#
_entry.id   d80e5191e47520fc6529e6e4f226d81b
#
_cell.length_a   1.000
_cell.length_b   1.000
_cell.length_c   1.000
_cell.angle_alpha   90.00
_cell.angle_beta   90.00
_cell.angle_gamma   90.00
#
_symmetry.space_group_name_H-M   'P 1'
#
loop_
_entity.id
_entity.type
_entity.pdbx_description
1 polymer ?
#
loop_
_entity_poly.entity_id
_entity_poly.type
_entity_poly.pdbx_seq_one_letter_code
_entity_poly.pdbx_strand_id
1 'polypeptide(L)'
;MKFWLFLLAGFALGTAVVAQEDIWSKTINNDENGNWYVTPDKPKPKYFEVKEIPGGHAFRVKANKGANPWDLQASSPVNGAINEGDVIMLMYFARAAEPAEGGSSLTARIQATAAPWTATMDMTSNITGEWKSYCAHRVASATLPKSSVSIHLATAKQVIELGPVFVFNFGKGYPTNQLKGCDG
;
A
#
# COMPACT_ATOMS: atom_id res chain seq x y z
N MET A 1 59.27 -27.79 38.78
CA MET A 1 58.55 -26.74 38.08
C MET A 1 57.45 -27.40 37.21
N LYS A 2 56.17 -27.27 37.60
CA LYS A 2 55.03 -27.86 36.88
C LYS A 2 54.37 -26.75 36.11
N PHE A 3 54.40 -26.81 34.77
CA PHE A 3 53.63 -25.92 33.88
C PHE A 3 52.23 -26.44 33.77
N TRP A 4 51.24 -25.63 34.13
CA TRP A 4 49.83 -25.86 33.87
C TRP A 4 49.46 -25.14 32.55
N LEU A 5 49.07 -25.95 31.57
CA LEU A 5 48.46 -25.49 30.32
C LEU A 5 46.99 -25.22 30.59
N PHE A 6 46.55 -23.98 30.54
CA PHE A 6 45.14 -23.62 30.48
C PHE A 6 44.67 -23.70 29.02
N LEU A 7 43.81 -24.67 28.70
CA LEU A 7 43.04 -24.71 27.44
C LEU A 7 41.89 -23.71 27.57
N LEU A 8 41.95 -22.61 26.84
CA LEU A 8 40.83 -21.69 26.61
C LEU A 8 39.99 -22.27 25.49
N ALA A 9 38.83 -22.92 25.85
CA ALA A 9 37.80 -23.28 24.89
C ALA A 9 37.05 -22.00 24.49
N GLY A 10 37.37 -21.45 23.32
CA GLY A 10 36.66 -20.35 22.73
C GLY A 10 35.26 -20.81 22.23
N PHE A 11 34.21 -20.44 22.95
CA PHE A 11 32.84 -20.54 22.46
C PHE A 11 32.67 -19.50 21.38
N ALA A 12 32.72 -19.91 20.11
CA ALA A 12 32.28 -19.10 19.00
C ALA A 12 30.73 -19.04 19.00
N LEU A 13 30.19 -17.97 19.60
CA LEU A 13 28.80 -17.61 19.45
C LEU A 13 28.59 -17.20 17.97
N GLY A 14 28.16 -18.17 17.15
CA GLY A 14 27.69 -17.92 15.81
C GLY A 14 26.43 -17.07 15.92
N THR A 15 26.56 -15.76 15.72
CA THR A 15 25.41 -14.90 15.46
C THR A 15 24.81 -15.35 14.11
N ALA A 16 23.68 -16.05 14.16
CA ALA A 16 22.88 -16.29 12.97
C ALA A 16 22.46 -14.90 12.44
N VAL A 17 23.09 -14.47 11.36
CA VAL A 17 22.61 -13.32 10.58
C VAL A 17 21.32 -13.80 9.96
N VAL A 18 20.17 -13.47 10.57
CA VAL A 18 18.87 -13.62 9.94
C VAL A 18 18.90 -12.66 8.77
N ALA A 19 19.00 -13.19 7.54
CA ALA A 19 18.89 -12.40 6.33
C ALA A 19 17.53 -11.67 6.41
N GLN A 20 17.58 -10.33 6.40
CA GLN A 20 16.37 -9.53 6.34
C GLN A 20 15.70 -9.86 5.00
N GLU A 21 14.52 -10.47 5.06
CA GLU A 21 13.79 -10.85 3.86
C GLU A 21 13.50 -9.58 3.04
N ASP A 22 13.79 -9.63 1.74
CA ASP A 22 13.49 -8.51 0.86
C ASP A 22 11.99 -8.39 0.69
N ILE A 23 11.40 -7.40 1.37
CA ILE A 23 9.96 -7.11 1.31
C ILE A 23 9.48 -6.90 -0.13
N TRP A 24 10.31 -6.35 -1.01
CA TRP A 24 9.94 -6.09 -2.39
C TRP A 24 9.70 -7.37 -3.20
N SER A 25 10.31 -8.49 -2.80
CA SER A 25 10.05 -9.80 -3.41
C SER A 25 8.62 -10.31 -3.18
N LYS A 26 7.88 -9.72 -2.21
CA LYS A 26 6.48 -10.06 -1.90
C LYS A 26 5.48 -9.21 -2.67
N THR A 27 5.95 -8.32 -3.53
CA THR A 27 5.08 -7.40 -4.29
C THR A 27 4.26 -8.16 -5.32
N ILE A 28 2.94 -8.01 -5.26
CA ILE A 28 1.98 -8.56 -6.23
C ILE A 28 1.31 -7.47 -7.07
N ASN A 29 1.55 -6.21 -6.74
CA ASN A 29 1.30 -5.05 -7.57
C ASN A 29 2.49 -4.10 -7.41
N ASN A 30 3.35 -4.02 -8.41
CA ASN A 30 4.46 -3.08 -8.48
C ASN A 30 4.15 -2.06 -9.56
N ASP A 31 3.41 -1.02 -9.19
CA ASP A 31 3.06 0.06 -10.09
C ASP A 31 3.83 1.34 -9.74
N GLU A 32 5.14 1.30 -10.00
CA GLU A 32 6.02 2.45 -9.82
C GLU A 32 5.67 3.62 -10.75
N ASN A 33 5.02 3.33 -11.89
CA ASN A 33 4.65 4.33 -12.88
C ASN A 33 3.27 4.94 -12.63
N GLY A 34 2.55 4.47 -11.61
CA GLY A 34 1.23 4.99 -11.28
C GLY A 34 0.21 4.79 -12.39
N ASN A 35 0.09 3.55 -12.94
CA ASN A 35 -0.88 3.20 -13.99
C ASN A 35 -2.31 3.15 -13.43
N TRP A 36 -2.74 4.26 -12.92
CA TRP A 36 -4.07 4.41 -12.42
C TRP A 36 -5.08 4.63 -13.55
N TYR A 37 -6.25 4.05 -13.41
CA TYR A 37 -7.42 4.43 -14.19
C TYR A 37 -8.49 5.02 -13.26
N VAL A 38 -9.23 6.00 -13.77
CA VAL A 38 -10.26 6.71 -13.01
C VAL A 38 -11.63 6.32 -13.53
N THR A 39 -12.55 5.99 -12.63
CA THR A 39 -13.92 5.63 -12.94
C THR A 39 -14.87 6.55 -12.18
N PRO A 40 -15.86 7.19 -12.86
CA PRO A 40 -16.03 7.27 -14.31
C PRO A 40 -14.86 7.99 -15.01
N ASP A 41 -14.69 7.81 -16.32
CA ASP A 41 -13.57 8.36 -17.13
C ASP A 41 -13.60 9.90 -17.25
N LYS A 42 -14.22 10.56 -16.32
CA LYS A 42 -14.28 12.02 -16.20
C LYS A 42 -14.37 12.42 -14.74
N PRO A 43 -13.55 13.41 -14.31
CA PRO A 43 -12.54 14.16 -15.06
C PRO A 43 -11.31 13.30 -15.40
N LYS A 44 -10.71 13.54 -16.58
CA LYS A 44 -9.46 12.86 -16.95
C LYS A 44 -8.33 13.26 -16.01
N PRO A 45 -7.55 12.31 -15.50
CA PRO A 45 -6.40 12.60 -14.67
C PRO A 45 -5.32 13.35 -15.48
N LYS A 46 -4.53 14.19 -14.79
CA LYS A 46 -3.35 14.84 -15.35
C LYS A 46 -2.12 14.20 -14.76
N TYR A 47 -1.28 13.62 -15.61
CA TYR A 47 0.01 13.05 -15.21
C TYR A 47 1.09 14.12 -15.17
N PHE A 48 2.03 13.99 -14.25
CA PHE A 48 3.17 14.91 -14.09
C PHE A 48 4.33 14.23 -13.35
N GLU A 49 5.52 14.80 -13.48
CA GLU A 49 6.73 14.31 -12.80
C GLU A 49 6.79 14.83 -11.36
N VAL A 50 7.26 13.98 -10.44
CA VAL A 50 7.46 14.27 -9.01
C VAL A 50 8.71 13.56 -8.53
N LYS A 51 9.75 14.31 -8.19
CA LYS A 51 11.05 13.74 -7.79
C LYS A 51 11.07 13.15 -6.37
N GLU A 52 10.12 13.56 -5.53
CA GLU A 52 10.08 13.24 -4.11
C GLU A 52 9.47 11.85 -3.80
N ILE A 53 8.95 11.16 -4.80
CA ILE A 53 8.30 9.86 -4.63
C ILE A 53 8.96 8.79 -5.51
N PRO A 54 8.88 7.50 -5.15
CA PRO A 54 9.34 6.41 -6.01
C PRO A 54 8.71 6.47 -7.40
N GLY A 55 9.43 6.02 -8.43
CA GLY A 55 8.97 6.03 -9.81
C GLY A 55 8.92 7.42 -10.47
N GLY A 56 9.00 8.50 -9.68
CA GLY A 56 9.09 9.87 -10.20
C GLY A 56 7.84 10.41 -10.90
N HIS A 57 6.69 9.74 -10.80
CA HIS A 57 5.47 10.08 -11.51
C HIS A 57 4.25 10.06 -10.59
N ALA A 58 3.34 10.98 -10.82
CA ALA A 58 2.04 11.05 -10.15
C ALA A 58 0.94 11.49 -11.11
N PHE A 59 -0.30 11.31 -10.71
CA PHE A 59 -1.43 11.90 -11.42
C PHE A 59 -2.29 12.72 -10.48
N ARG A 60 -2.94 13.74 -11.03
CA ARG A 60 -3.83 14.66 -10.32
C ARG A 60 -5.26 14.47 -10.77
N VAL A 61 -6.16 14.31 -9.80
CA VAL A 61 -7.60 14.22 -10.02
C VAL A 61 -8.31 15.31 -9.25
N LYS A 62 -9.20 16.05 -9.94
CA LYS A 62 -10.18 16.93 -9.29
C LYS A 62 -11.42 16.10 -8.98
N ALA A 63 -11.78 16.05 -7.70
CA ALA A 63 -12.98 15.37 -7.23
C ALA A 63 -13.99 16.38 -6.71
N ASN A 64 -15.27 16.08 -6.93
CA ASN A 64 -16.37 16.71 -6.21
C ASN A 64 -16.94 15.70 -5.21
N LYS A 65 -17.61 16.20 -4.18
CA LYS A 65 -18.37 15.33 -3.29
C LYS A 65 -19.48 14.64 -4.05
N GLY A 66 -19.48 13.31 -4.04
CA GLY A 66 -20.55 12.48 -4.60
C GLY A 66 -21.61 12.13 -3.57
N ALA A 67 -22.65 11.42 -4.01
CA ALA A 67 -23.62 10.78 -3.12
C ALA A 67 -22.93 9.64 -2.33
N ASN A 68 -22.02 8.94 -3.00
CA ASN A 68 -21.20 7.88 -2.40
C ASN A 68 -19.71 8.20 -2.61
N PRO A 69 -18.83 7.77 -1.69
CA PRO A 69 -17.38 7.95 -1.83
C PRO A 69 -16.78 7.33 -3.11
N TRP A 70 -17.36 6.27 -3.63
CA TRP A 70 -16.96 5.55 -4.84
C TRP A 70 -17.53 6.07 -6.14
N ASP A 71 -18.34 7.15 -6.12
CA ASP A 71 -18.86 7.80 -7.33
C ASP A 71 -17.73 8.36 -8.21
N LEU A 72 -16.55 8.55 -7.63
CA LEU A 72 -15.30 8.76 -8.33
C LEU A 72 -14.22 7.95 -7.62
N GLN A 73 -13.51 7.10 -8.36
CA GLN A 73 -12.45 6.27 -7.81
C GLN A 73 -11.25 6.17 -8.76
N ALA A 74 -10.07 6.08 -8.16
CA ALA A 74 -8.86 5.69 -8.86
C ALA A 74 -8.56 4.24 -8.54
N SER A 75 -8.26 3.44 -9.57
CA SER A 75 -7.99 2.02 -9.39
C SER A 75 -6.70 1.60 -10.09
N SER A 76 -6.02 0.61 -9.51
CA SER A 76 -4.83 -0.03 -10.06
C SER A 76 -5.00 -1.55 -9.95
N PRO A 77 -4.75 -2.34 -11.04
CA PRO A 77 -4.92 -3.78 -10.99
C PRO A 77 -3.89 -4.44 -10.08
N VAL A 78 -4.27 -5.52 -9.44
CA VAL A 78 -3.38 -6.41 -8.68
C VAL A 78 -3.16 -7.68 -9.49
N ASN A 79 -1.90 -8.03 -9.75
CA ASN A 79 -1.55 -9.12 -10.68
C ASN A 79 -1.46 -10.49 -10.02
N GLY A 80 -1.35 -10.55 -8.68
CA GLY A 80 -1.30 -11.79 -7.91
C GLY A 80 -2.64 -12.15 -7.28
N ALA A 81 -2.87 -13.44 -7.05
CA ALA A 81 -4.02 -13.90 -6.27
C ALA A 81 -3.81 -13.60 -4.79
N ILE A 82 -4.89 -13.30 -4.09
CA ILE A 82 -4.94 -13.18 -2.64
C ILE A 82 -5.86 -14.28 -2.12
N ASN A 83 -5.37 -15.06 -1.16
CA ASN A 83 -6.18 -16.09 -0.51
C ASN A 83 -6.61 -15.61 0.89
N GLU A 84 -7.76 -16.07 1.31
CA GLU A 84 -8.20 -15.86 2.70
C GLU A 84 -7.14 -16.38 3.68
N GLY A 85 -6.79 -15.53 4.66
CA GLY A 85 -5.74 -15.80 5.64
C GLY A 85 -4.33 -15.36 5.23
N ASP A 86 -4.11 -14.91 4.00
CA ASP A 86 -2.84 -14.29 3.61
C ASP A 86 -2.64 -12.97 4.38
N VAL A 87 -1.43 -12.69 4.81
CA VAL A 87 -1.06 -11.37 5.32
C VAL A 87 -0.74 -10.48 4.13
N ILE A 88 -1.51 -9.44 3.94
CA ILE A 88 -1.37 -8.47 2.85
C ILE A 88 -1.05 -7.10 3.40
N MET A 89 -0.29 -6.31 2.63
CA MET A 89 -0.01 -4.91 2.93
C MET A 89 -0.28 -4.06 1.70
N LEU A 90 -0.96 -2.95 1.90
CA LEU A 90 -1.17 -1.91 0.91
C LEU A 90 -0.33 -0.69 1.28
N MET A 91 0.41 -0.15 0.33
CA MET A 91 1.11 1.11 0.45
C MET A 91 0.85 1.97 -0.77
N TYR A 92 0.55 3.24 -0.58
CA TYR A 92 0.41 4.20 -1.67
C TYR A 92 0.95 5.57 -1.26
N PHE A 93 1.35 6.37 -2.25
CA PHE A 93 1.81 7.74 -2.06
C PHE A 93 0.70 8.70 -2.48
N ALA A 94 0.45 9.71 -1.65
CA ALA A 94 -0.57 10.70 -1.92
C ALA A 94 -0.28 12.05 -1.26
N ARG A 95 -0.87 13.10 -1.83
CA ARG A 95 -1.07 14.39 -1.17
C ARG A 95 -2.37 15.06 -1.62
N ALA A 96 -2.89 15.96 -0.82
CA ALA A 96 -3.99 16.84 -1.17
C ALA A 96 -3.40 18.15 -1.71
N ALA A 97 -3.44 18.36 -3.03
CA ALA A 97 -2.92 19.58 -3.66
C ALA A 97 -3.82 20.80 -3.37
N GLU A 98 -5.11 20.55 -3.22
CA GLU A 98 -6.08 21.53 -2.71
C GLU A 98 -6.84 20.81 -1.59
N PRO A 99 -6.48 21.05 -0.36
CA PRO A 99 -7.19 20.48 0.76
C PRO A 99 -8.60 21.06 0.82
N ALA A 100 -9.58 20.18 0.96
CA ALA A 100 -10.83 20.63 1.54
C ALA A 100 -10.53 21.23 2.92
N GLU A 101 -11.25 22.25 3.32
CA GLU A 101 -11.19 22.73 4.71
C GLU A 101 -11.40 21.53 5.64
N GLY A 102 -10.42 21.28 6.53
CA GLY A 102 -10.44 20.13 7.44
C GLY A 102 -9.64 18.90 6.99
N GLY A 103 -8.95 18.96 5.85
CA GLY A 103 -8.15 17.85 5.32
C GLY A 103 -8.96 16.90 4.42
N SER A 104 -8.24 16.06 3.69
CA SER A 104 -8.83 15.06 2.80
C SER A 104 -8.76 13.68 3.45
N SER A 105 -9.88 12.98 3.50
CA SER A 105 -9.94 11.58 3.95
C SER A 105 -10.23 10.68 2.76
N LEU A 106 -9.36 9.71 2.52
CA LEU A 106 -9.50 8.74 1.45
C LEU A 106 -9.61 7.33 2.03
N THR A 107 -10.48 6.52 1.42
CA THR A 107 -10.52 5.08 1.68
C THR A 107 -9.92 4.35 0.49
N ALA A 108 -8.83 3.62 0.75
CA ALA A 108 -8.21 2.70 -0.18
C ALA A 108 -8.66 1.27 0.16
N ARG A 109 -9.00 0.49 -0.87
CA ARG A 109 -9.52 -0.88 -0.73
C ARG A 109 -8.73 -1.82 -1.61
N ILE A 110 -8.56 -3.06 -1.17
CA ILE A 110 -8.22 -4.18 -2.04
C ILE A 110 -9.50 -5.00 -2.21
N GLN A 111 -10.04 -5.02 -3.42
CA GLN A 111 -11.35 -5.61 -3.69
C GLN A 111 -11.38 -6.42 -4.99
N ALA A 112 -12.37 -7.28 -5.12
CA ALA A 112 -12.67 -7.99 -6.37
C ALA A 112 -12.93 -6.99 -7.51
N THR A 113 -12.56 -7.39 -8.74
CA THR A 113 -12.76 -6.55 -9.94
C THR A 113 -14.17 -6.62 -10.52
N ALA A 114 -15.07 -7.41 -9.91
CA ALA A 114 -16.46 -7.60 -10.33
C ALA A 114 -17.38 -7.69 -9.11
N ALA A 115 -18.68 -7.45 -9.36
CA ALA A 115 -19.70 -7.60 -8.32
C ALA A 115 -19.64 -9.01 -7.67
N PRO A 116 -19.85 -9.10 -6.36
CA PRO A 116 -20.37 -8.08 -5.45
C PRO A 116 -19.32 -7.11 -4.88
N TRP A 117 -18.14 -6.93 -5.53
CA TRP A 117 -17.07 -6.01 -5.12
C TRP A 117 -16.53 -6.31 -3.72
N THR A 118 -16.45 -7.59 -3.37
CA THR A 118 -15.95 -8.06 -2.08
C THR A 118 -14.57 -7.46 -1.82
N ALA A 119 -14.43 -6.74 -0.70
CA ALA A 119 -13.14 -6.24 -0.25
C ALA A 119 -12.51 -7.22 0.74
N THR A 120 -11.20 -7.39 0.64
CA THR A 120 -10.42 -8.14 1.62
C THR A 120 -9.63 -7.23 2.56
N MET A 121 -9.54 -5.95 2.21
CA MET A 121 -8.88 -4.92 3.01
C MET A 121 -9.49 -3.54 2.73
N ASP A 122 -9.73 -2.77 3.80
CA ASP A 122 -10.06 -1.35 3.77
C ASP A 122 -9.06 -0.56 4.63
N MET A 123 -8.62 0.59 4.13
CA MET A 123 -7.71 1.49 4.81
C MET A 123 -8.18 2.93 4.62
N THR A 124 -8.45 3.65 5.70
CA THR A 124 -8.79 5.08 5.64
C THR A 124 -7.60 5.91 6.12
N SER A 125 -7.22 6.90 5.33
CA SER A 125 -6.08 7.77 5.60
C SER A 125 -6.48 9.24 5.53
N ASN A 126 -5.96 10.04 6.45
CA ASN A 126 -6.06 11.50 6.42
C ASN A 126 -4.90 12.06 5.59
N ILE A 127 -5.22 12.55 4.39
CA ILE A 127 -4.23 13.00 3.41
C ILE A 127 -3.87 14.47 3.70
N THR A 128 -2.57 14.74 3.77
CA THR A 128 -2.02 16.08 4.00
C THR A 128 -1.57 16.75 2.70
N GLY A 129 -1.19 18.04 2.75
CA GLY A 129 -0.65 18.76 1.60
C GLY A 129 0.76 18.34 1.18
N GLU A 130 1.45 17.55 1.99
CA GLU A 130 2.79 17.03 1.72
C GLU A 130 2.73 15.61 1.16
N TRP A 131 3.69 15.25 0.30
CA TRP A 131 3.84 13.89 -0.15
C TRP A 131 4.19 12.96 1.01
N LYS A 132 3.37 11.93 1.22
CA LYS A 132 3.60 10.88 2.22
C LYS A 132 3.21 9.53 1.67
N SER A 133 3.85 8.50 2.20
CA SER A 133 3.39 7.13 2.08
C SER A 133 2.32 6.86 3.15
N TYR A 134 1.26 6.21 2.74
CA TYR A 134 0.20 5.69 3.60
C TYR A 134 0.19 4.18 3.45
N CYS A 135 0.30 3.46 4.54
CA CYS A 135 0.28 2.01 4.48
C CYS A 135 -0.48 1.39 5.65
N ALA A 136 -1.02 0.21 5.40
CA ALA A 136 -1.60 -0.66 6.40
C ALA A 136 -1.44 -2.11 5.99
N HIS A 137 -1.47 -3.01 6.96
CA HIS A 137 -1.47 -4.45 6.73
C HIS A 137 -2.68 -5.11 7.38
N ARG A 138 -3.15 -6.21 6.81
CA ARG A 138 -4.29 -7.00 7.32
C ARG A 138 -4.11 -8.47 6.98
N VAL A 139 -4.80 -9.30 7.74
CA VAL A 139 -5.07 -10.67 7.31
C VAL A 139 -6.24 -10.64 6.33
N ALA A 140 -6.04 -11.18 5.14
CA ALA A 140 -7.06 -11.20 4.11
C ALA A 140 -8.32 -11.96 4.57
N SER A 141 -9.47 -11.29 4.50
CA SER A 141 -10.77 -11.82 4.95
C SER A 141 -11.52 -12.61 3.87
N ALA A 142 -11.01 -12.62 2.63
CA ALA A 142 -11.62 -13.30 1.51
C ALA A 142 -10.56 -13.68 0.46
N THR A 143 -10.86 -14.75 -0.29
CA THR A 143 -10.08 -15.13 -1.48
C THR A 143 -10.49 -14.31 -2.67
N LEU A 144 -9.54 -13.63 -3.31
CA LEU A 144 -9.72 -12.80 -4.50
C LEU A 144 -8.81 -13.31 -5.63
N PRO A 145 -9.34 -14.10 -6.58
CA PRO A 145 -8.56 -14.57 -7.74
C PRO A 145 -8.12 -13.43 -8.66
N LYS A 146 -8.93 -12.36 -8.71
CA LYS A 146 -8.66 -11.11 -9.42
C LYS A 146 -9.08 -9.95 -8.55
N SER A 147 -8.16 -9.01 -8.35
CA SER A 147 -8.39 -7.86 -7.49
C SER A 147 -7.79 -6.59 -8.06
N SER A 148 -8.18 -5.48 -7.47
CA SER A 148 -7.60 -4.16 -7.72
C SER A 148 -7.51 -3.39 -6.41
N VAL A 149 -6.56 -2.47 -6.34
CA VAL A 149 -6.64 -1.36 -5.40
C VAL A 149 -7.66 -0.38 -5.95
N SER A 150 -8.55 0.12 -5.10
CA SER A 150 -9.51 1.17 -5.42
C SER A 150 -9.46 2.25 -4.35
N ILE A 151 -9.16 3.48 -4.74
CA ILE A 151 -9.16 4.64 -3.84
C ILE A 151 -10.39 5.49 -4.13
N HIS A 152 -11.24 5.68 -3.13
CA HIS A 152 -12.47 6.44 -3.22
C HIS A 152 -12.17 7.94 -3.09
N LEU A 153 -12.52 8.73 -4.10
CA LEU A 153 -12.16 10.13 -4.23
C LEU A 153 -13.33 11.10 -4.03
N ALA A 154 -14.59 10.63 -4.12
CA ALA A 154 -15.77 11.49 -4.06
C ALA A 154 -16.23 11.79 -2.61
N THR A 155 -15.32 11.79 -1.65
CA THR A 155 -15.59 12.09 -0.23
C THR A 155 -15.84 13.58 0.01
N ALA A 156 -15.16 14.45 -0.77
CA ALA A 156 -15.24 15.92 -0.67
C ALA A 156 -14.91 16.58 -2.01
N LYS A 157 -15.12 17.90 -2.09
CA LYS A 157 -14.53 18.72 -3.16
C LYS A 157 -13.05 18.90 -2.85
N GLN A 158 -12.18 18.34 -3.68
CA GLN A 158 -10.74 18.26 -3.40
C GLN A 158 -9.94 18.04 -4.69
N VAL A 159 -8.64 18.30 -4.62
CA VAL A 159 -7.68 17.94 -5.65
C VAL A 159 -6.66 17.00 -5.02
N ILE A 160 -6.70 15.74 -5.41
CA ILE A 160 -5.81 14.70 -4.91
C ILE A 160 -4.77 14.39 -5.97
N GLU A 161 -3.53 14.22 -5.51
CA GLU A 161 -2.43 13.69 -6.27
C GLU A 161 -2.07 12.32 -5.71
N LEU A 162 -2.05 11.32 -6.60
CA LEU A 162 -1.67 9.95 -6.28
C LEU A 162 -0.39 9.59 -7.03
N GLY A 163 0.57 9.07 -6.29
CA GLY A 163 1.80 8.50 -6.80
C GLY A 163 1.69 6.98 -6.97
N PRO A 164 2.79 6.24 -6.83
CA PRO A 164 2.80 4.79 -6.97
C PRO A 164 1.99 4.09 -5.88
N VAL A 165 1.56 2.88 -6.20
CA VAL A 165 0.86 1.98 -5.29
C VAL A 165 1.49 0.61 -5.32
N PHE A 166 1.64 0.00 -4.15
CA PHE A 166 2.24 -1.32 -3.96
C PHE A 166 1.33 -2.18 -3.10
N VAL A 167 1.13 -3.41 -3.52
CA VAL A 167 0.46 -4.44 -2.75
C VAL A 167 1.44 -5.59 -2.55
N PHE A 168 1.61 -6.00 -1.30
CA PHE A 168 2.48 -7.09 -0.90
C PHE A 168 1.63 -8.24 -0.38
N ASN A 169 2.01 -9.47 -0.72
CA ASN A 169 1.42 -10.69 -0.16
C ASN A 169 2.52 -11.52 0.51
N PHE A 170 2.47 -11.61 1.81
CA PHE A 170 3.44 -12.35 2.63
C PHE A 170 3.01 -13.81 2.85
N GLY A 171 1.82 -14.19 2.37
CA GLY A 171 1.25 -15.52 2.61
C GLY A 171 0.65 -15.69 4.01
N LYS A 172 0.16 -16.90 4.27
CA LYS A 172 -0.50 -17.24 5.54
C LYS A 172 0.49 -17.30 6.69
N GLY A 173 0.08 -16.75 7.85
CA GLY A 173 0.83 -16.88 9.09
C GLY A 173 2.08 -16.02 9.18
N TYR A 174 2.31 -15.10 8.25
CA TYR A 174 3.42 -14.17 8.36
C TYR A 174 3.30 -13.31 9.63
N PRO A 175 4.38 -13.14 10.43
CA PRO A 175 4.31 -12.41 11.68
C PRO A 175 4.17 -10.90 11.42
N THR A 176 2.96 -10.37 11.65
CA THR A 176 2.61 -8.97 11.37
C THR A 176 3.41 -7.96 12.19
N ASN A 177 3.94 -8.35 13.35
CA ASN A 177 4.83 -7.52 14.16
C ASN A 177 6.18 -7.19 13.47
N GLN A 178 6.50 -7.85 12.37
CA GLN A 178 7.65 -7.53 11.52
C GLN A 178 7.35 -6.40 10.51
N LEU A 179 6.08 -6.11 10.26
CA LEU A 179 5.62 -5.04 9.35
C LEU A 179 5.53 -3.69 10.08
N LYS A 180 6.69 -3.25 10.61
CA LYS A 180 6.78 -1.99 11.36
C LYS A 180 6.56 -0.78 10.47
N GLY A 181 5.89 0.26 11.02
CA GLY A 181 5.66 1.53 10.32
C GLY A 181 4.45 1.55 9.42
N CYS A 182 3.69 0.44 9.36
CA CYS A 182 2.39 0.37 8.72
C CYS A 182 1.33 0.00 9.75
N ASP A 183 0.22 0.73 9.78
CA ASP A 183 -0.88 0.47 10.71
C ASP A 183 -1.51 -0.90 10.45
N GLY A 184 -1.73 -1.66 11.52
CA GLY A 184 -2.31 -3.00 11.48
C GLY A 184 -3.76 -3.04 11.93
#